data_97a02289ca1778bf6ac421366f1af5d1
#
_entry.id   97a02289ca1778bf6ac421366f1af5d1
#
_cell.length_a   1.000
_cell.length_b   1.000
_cell.length_c   1.000
_cell.angle_alpha   90.00
_cell.angle_beta   90.00
_cell.angle_gamma   90.00
#
_symmetry.space_group_name_H-M   'P 1'
#
loop_
_entity.id
_entity.type
_entity.pdbx_description
1 polymer ?
#
loop_
_entity_poly.entity_id
_entity_poly.type
_entity_poly.pdbx_seq_one_letter_code
_entity_poly.pdbx_strand_id
1 'polypeptide(L)'
;MMKFSIAILAAAVICLSSCKNGKTVNNEAETTQAPKQEQAAPQSKAEVQAPAVDVVFLANLYCKTTDLDKAMVFKGKDTNPLFTIRKDVENNYAAVYANTQYQNSLEFYLWTDKDGAKILGVNLTEEGEKGHNRRSLGFYTYDSRLNMVVACKGLNELFSNKMLSLRRNISKFIIKLPTSPKNEDITLCYWEKKDKEKYNELVFKWDGHTFNL
;
A
#
# COMPACT_ATOMS: atom_id res chain seq x y z
N MET A 1 29.29 4.43 -4.44
CA MET A 1 28.19 5.41 -4.39
C MET A 1 27.07 4.91 -5.28
N MET A 2 26.07 4.26 -4.72
CA MET A 2 24.89 3.80 -5.48
C MET A 2 23.90 4.96 -5.58
N LYS A 3 23.64 5.40 -6.79
CA LYS A 3 22.61 6.40 -7.08
C LYS A 3 21.28 5.68 -7.14
N PHE A 4 20.43 5.87 -6.14
CA PHE A 4 19.05 5.44 -6.21
C PHE A 4 18.25 6.50 -6.96
N SER A 5 18.03 6.28 -8.23
CA SER A 5 17.05 7.03 -9.01
C SER A 5 15.80 6.18 -9.12
N ILE A 6 14.80 6.50 -8.31
CA ILE A 6 13.46 5.91 -8.46
C ILE A 6 12.71 6.72 -9.51
N ALA A 7 12.72 6.22 -10.75
CA ALA A 7 11.87 6.76 -11.80
C ALA A 7 10.48 6.14 -11.67
N ILE A 8 9.50 6.94 -11.25
CA ILE A 8 8.08 6.53 -11.30
C ILE A 8 7.58 6.76 -12.71
N LEU A 9 7.50 5.68 -13.48
CA LEU A 9 6.82 5.64 -14.78
C LEU A 9 5.34 5.40 -14.51
N ALA A 10 4.49 6.37 -14.81
CA ALA A 10 3.05 6.20 -14.87
C ALA A 10 2.71 5.39 -16.13
N ALA A 11 2.51 4.10 -15.99
CA ALA A 11 2.03 3.26 -17.09
C ALA A 11 0.50 3.32 -17.14
N ALA A 12 -0.05 4.02 -18.11
CA ALA A 12 -1.44 3.92 -18.50
C ALA A 12 -1.62 2.63 -19.31
N VAL A 13 -2.26 1.63 -18.73
CA VAL A 13 -2.63 0.40 -19.44
C VAL A 13 -4.02 0.58 -20.03
N ILE A 14 -4.07 0.69 -21.34
CA ILE A 14 -5.30 0.59 -22.14
C ILE A 14 -5.55 -0.88 -22.41
N CYS A 15 -6.54 -1.48 -21.76
CA CYS A 15 -7.01 -2.81 -22.09
C CYS A 15 -8.12 -2.71 -23.13
N LEU A 16 -7.83 -3.10 -24.36
CA LEU A 16 -8.84 -3.39 -25.37
C LEU A 16 -9.28 -4.85 -25.24
N SER A 17 -10.55 -5.01 -24.96
CA SER A 17 -11.29 -6.28 -24.98
C SER A 17 -11.45 -6.80 -26.40
N SER A 18 -11.24 -8.08 -26.59
CA SER A 18 -11.79 -8.79 -27.76
C SER A 18 -12.36 -10.14 -27.36
N CYS A 19 -13.67 -10.22 -27.40
CA CYS A 19 -14.43 -11.47 -27.37
C CYS A 19 -14.37 -12.13 -28.74
N LYS A 20 -14.21 -13.45 -28.83
CA LYS A 20 -14.86 -14.23 -29.87
C LYS A 20 -15.12 -15.68 -29.47
N ASN A 21 -16.36 -16.03 -29.72
CA ASN A 21 -17.11 -17.28 -29.66
C ASN A 21 -16.43 -18.49 -30.33
N GLY A 22 -16.82 -19.69 -29.85
CA GLY A 22 -17.12 -20.70 -30.83
C GLY A 22 -16.93 -22.15 -30.43
N LYS A 23 -18.02 -22.81 -30.22
CA LYS A 23 -18.45 -24.13 -30.68
C LYS A 23 -18.36 -25.34 -29.76
N THR A 24 -19.54 -25.78 -29.42
CA THR A 24 -20.06 -27.08 -29.01
C THR A 24 -19.68 -28.21 -30.01
N VAL A 25 -19.23 -29.36 -29.49
CA VAL A 25 -19.46 -30.65 -30.16
C VAL A 25 -19.74 -31.70 -29.10
N ASN A 26 -20.95 -32.30 -29.22
CA ASN A 26 -21.39 -33.52 -28.55
C ASN A 26 -20.62 -34.71 -29.13
N ASN A 27 -20.33 -35.74 -28.37
CA ASN A 27 -20.59 -37.12 -28.75
C ASN A 27 -20.60 -38.09 -27.55
N GLU A 28 -21.51 -38.96 -27.69
CA GLU A 28 -22.10 -40.06 -27.00
C GLU A 28 -21.20 -41.10 -26.31
N ALA A 29 -21.78 -41.61 -25.30
CA ALA A 29 -21.77 -42.88 -24.61
C ALA A 29 -20.90 -44.04 -25.09
N GLU A 30 -20.18 -44.64 -24.11
CA GLU A 30 -20.09 -46.10 -24.04
C GLU A 30 -19.92 -46.58 -22.59
N THR A 31 -20.72 -47.55 -22.21
CA THR A 31 -20.90 -48.22 -20.94
C THR A 31 -19.80 -49.31 -20.81
N THR A 32 -19.07 -49.39 -19.69
CA THR A 32 -18.56 -50.69 -19.20
C THR A 32 -18.10 -50.62 -17.73
N GLN A 33 -18.80 -51.40 -16.93
CA GLN A 33 -18.48 -52.12 -15.67
C GLN A 33 -17.44 -51.60 -14.69
N ALA A 34 -17.93 -51.47 -13.45
CA ALA A 34 -17.20 -51.19 -12.20
C ALA A 34 -16.34 -52.35 -11.71
N PRO A 35 -15.27 -52.10 -11.03
CA PRO A 35 -14.81 -52.90 -9.87
C PRO A 35 -14.86 -52.11 -8.58
N LYS A 36 -15.09 -52.89 -7.55
CA LYS A 36 -15.33 -52.55 -6.11
C LYS A 36 -14.40 -51.46 -5.56
N GLN A 37 -15.04 -50.49 -4.94
CA GLN A 37 -14.40 -49.50 -4.09
C GLN A 37 -13.95 -50.07 -2.78
N GLU A 38 -12.65 -49.98 -2.53
CA GLU A 38 -12.02 -50.02 -1.24
C GLU A 38 -12.21 -48.65 -0.58
N GLN A 39 -12.86 -48.61 0.56
CA GLN A 39 -13.23 -47.43 1.32
C GLN A 39 -11.98 -46.81 1.93
N ALA A 40 -11.34 -45.87 1.28
CA ALA A 40 -10.33 -44.98 1.87
C ALA A 40 -11.01 -43.93 2.75
N ALA A 41 -10.59 -43.84 4.00
CA ALA A 41 -11.05 -42.88 5.01
C ALA A 41 -10.93 -41.44 4.46
N PRO A 42 -11.84 -40.53 4.84
CA PRO A 42 -11.77 -39.14 4.38
C PRO A 42 -10.53 -38.45 4.96
N GLN A 43 -9.54 -38.22 4.12
CA GLN A 43 -8.48 -37.28 4.45
C GLN A 43 -9.11 -35.89 4.60
N SER A 44 -9.13 -35.38 5.82
CA SER A 44 -9.42 -34.01 6.15
C SER A 44 -8.57 -33.10 5.24
N LYS A 45 -9.18 -32.51 4.24
CA LYS A 45 -8.60 -31.40 3.50
C LYS A 45 -8.38 -30.26 4.50
N ALA A 46 -7.14 -30.03 4.88
CA ALA A 46 -6.77 -28.81 5.58
C ALA A 46 -7.26 -27.65 4.72
N GLU A 47 -8.25 -26.94 5.22
CA GLU A 47 -8.77 -25.71 4.63
C GLU A 47 -7.60 -24.72 4.63
N VAL A 48 -7.03 -24.47 3.47
CA VAL A 48 -6.00 -23.45 3.30
C VAL A 48 -6.71 -22.10 3.52
N GLN A 49 -6.66 -21.62 4.76
CA GLN A 49 -7.16 -20.29 5.09
C GLN A 49 -6.49 -19.27 4.17
N ALA A 50 -7.30 -18.49 3.46
CA ALA A 50 -6.81 -17.37 2.69
C ALA A 50 -5.96 -16.46 3.60
N PRO A 51 -4.80 -15.97 3.14
CA PRO A 51 -3.94 -15.13 3.97
C PRO A 51 -4.71 -13.90 4.44
N ALA A 52 -4.57 -13.57 5.72
CA ALA A 52 -5.17 -12.36 6.28
C ALA A 52 -4.65 -11.13 5.50
N VAL A 53 -5.58 -10.28 5.06
CA VAL A 53 -5.25 -9.03 4.38
C VAL A 53 -4.94 -7.98 5.44
N ASP A 54 -3.70 -7.96 5.91
CA ASP A 54 -3.17 -7.00 6.87
C ASP A 54 -2.25 -5.94 6.22
N VAL A 55 -1.74 -5.02 7.02
CA VAL A 55 -0.86 -3.95 6.54
C VAL A 55 0.44 -4.48 5.94
N VAL A 56 1.01 -5.55 6.50
CA VAL A 56 2.27 -6.16 6.02
C VAL A 56 2.06 -6.86 4.69
N PHE A 57 0.94 -7.57 4.54
CA PHE A 57 0.55 -8.18 3.27
C PHE A 57 0.43 -7.13 2.16
N LEU A 58 -0.31 -6.03 2.42
CA LEU A 58 -0.53 -4.98 1.43
C LEU A 58 0.73 -4.14 1.15
N ALA A 59 1.56 -3.88 2.16
CA ALA A 59 2.86 -3.22 1.98
C ALA A 59 3.78 -4.04 1.07
N ASN A 60 3.86 -5.36 1.27
CA ASN A 60 4.61 -6.26 0.39
C ASN A 60 4.07 -6.24 -1.04
N LEU A 61 2.75 -6.23 -1.18
CA LEU A 61 2.09 -6.20 -2.49
C LEU A 61 2.36 -4.86 -3.21
N TYR A 62 2.30 -3.75 -2.49
CA TYR A 62 2.68 -2.42 -2.98
C TYR A 62 4.12 -2.39 -3.49
N CYS A 63 5.08 -2.87 -2.68
CA CYS A 63 6.49 -2.89 -3.05
C CYS A 63 6.75 -3.72 -4.31
N LYS A 64 6.03 -4.84 -4.49
CA LYS A 64 6.11 -5.64 -5.73
C LYS A 64 5.55 -4.90 -6.94
N THR A 65 4.41 -4.23 -6.77
CA THR A 65 3.72 -3.54 -7.86
C THR A 65 4.51 -2.31 -8.34
N THR A 66 5.25 -1.67 -7.45
CA THR A 66 6.02 -0.46 -7.74
C THR A 66 7.48 -0.73 -8.06
N ASP A 67 7.89 -2.00 -8.17
CA ASP A 67 9.27 -2.43 -8.43
C ASP A 67 10.29 -1.78 -7.46
N LEU A 68 9.83 -1.47 -6.24
CA LEU A 68 10.71 -1.02 -5.18
C LEU A 68 11.66 -2.16 -4.84
N ASP A 69 12.92 -1.82 -4.66
CA ASP A 69 14.03 -2.75 -4.45
C ASP A 69 13.65 -3.88 -3.49
N LYS A 70 14.01 -5.10 -3.86
CA LYS A 70 13.75 -6.34 -3.10
C LYS A 70 14.19 -6.26 -1.64
N ALA A 71 15.13 -5.37 -1.32
CA ALA A 71 15.58 -5.09 0.04
C ALA A 71 14.49 -4.45 0.94
N MET A 72 13.48 -3.81 0.36
CA MET A 72 12.36 -3.20 1.09
C MET A 72 11.17 -4.14 1.29
N VAL A 73 11.24 -5.37 0.80
CA VAL A 73 10.16 -6.33 0.98
C VAL A 73 10.22 -6.85 2.42
N PHE A 74 9.10 -6.78 3.16
CA PHE A 74 8.94 -7.29 4.52
C PHE A 74 9.05 -8.83 4.60
N LYS A 75 9.90 -9.43 3.76
CA LYS A 75 10.19 -10.86 3.73
C LYS A 75 11.47 -11.16 4.50
N GLY A 76 11.36 -12.03 5.48
CA GLY A 76 12.51 -12.55 6.18
C GLY A 76 12.80 -11.91 7.52
N LYS A 77 14.01 -12.13 8.03
CA LYS A 77 14.48 -11.58 9.30
C LYS A 77 14.64 -10.06 9.17
N ASP A 78 14.16 -9.34 10.15
CA ASP A 78 14.17 -7.86 10.21
C ASP A 78 15.59 -7.26 10.39
N THR A 79 16.62 -8.03 10.07
CA THR A 79 18.04 -7.70 10.26
C THR A 79 18.72 -7.40 8.93
N ASN A 80 18.36 -6.29 8.32
CA ASN A 80 19.17 -5.71 7.25
C ASN A 80 19.97 -4.52 7.84
N PRO A 81 21.30 -4.49 7.80
CA PRO A 81 22.09 -3.39 8.37
C PRO A 81 21.80 -2.04 7.70
N LEU A 82 21.25 -2.04 6.49
CA LEU A 82 20.92 -0.82 5.74
C LEU A 82 19.53 -0.26 6.09
N PHE A 83 18.67 -1.06 6.72
CA PHE A 83 17.29 -0.67 7.00
C PHE A 83 16.84 -1.16 8.37
N THR A 84 15.98 -0.37 9.00
CA THR A 84 15.17 -0.78 10.14
C THR A 84 13.74 -1.01 9.67
N ILE A 85 13.20 -2.21 9.93
CA ILE A 85 11.84 -2.59 9.53
C ILE A 85 10.98 -2.66 10.80
N ARG A 86 9.84 -1.96 10.79
CA ARG A 86 8.82 -2.05 11.83
C ARG A 86 7.56 -2.71 11.26
N LYS A 87 7.06 -3.73 11.95
CA LYS A 87 5.78 -4.41 11.67
C LYS A 87 4.94 -4.32 12.92
N ASP A 88 3.82 -3.67 12.82
CA ASP A 88 2.90 -3.40 13.93
C ASP A 88 1.47 -3.68 13.44
N VAL A 89 1.20 -4.97 13.18
CA VAL A 89 -0.05 -5.43 12.56
C VAL A 89 -1.26 -5.10 13.45
N GLU A 90 -1.10 -5.18 14.76
CA GLU A 90 -2.16 -4.87 15.73
C GLU A 90 -2.58 -3.38 15.66
N ASN A 91 -1.64 -2.52 15.31
CA ASN A 91 -1.87 -1.09 15.14
C ASN A 91 -2.03 -0.68 13.67
N ASN A 92 -2.22 -1.62 12.74
CA ASN A 92 -2.37 -1.37 11.30
C ASN A 92 -1.20 -0.57 10.68
N TYR A 93 0.00 -0.66 11.25
CA TYR A 93 1.15 0.13 10.85
C TYR A 93 2.34 -0.75 10.44
N ALA A 94 3.05 -0.34 9.39
CA ALA A 94 4.33 -0.91 8.99
C ALA A 94 5.25 0.19 8.43
N ALA A 95 6.56 0.04 8.59
CA ALA A 95 7.52 1.01 8.06
C ALA A 95 8.87 0.40 7.74
N VAL A 96 9.58 1.03 6.82
CA VAL A 96 10.99 0.81 6.51
C VAL A 96 11.72 2.13 6.62
N TYR A 97 12.74 2.19 7.46
CA TYR A 97 13.59 3.35 7.65
C TYR A 97 15.01 3.02 7.16
N ALA A 98 15.58 3.87 6.31
CA ALA A 98 16.97 3.70 5.90
C ALA A 98 17.92 4.11 7.03
N ASN A 99 18.90 3.25 7.36
CA ASN A 99 19.92 3.50 8.36
C ASN A 99 21.07 4.33 7.74
N THR A 100 20.74 5.55 7.31
CA THR A 100 21.67 6.50 6.69
C THR A 100 21.62 7.83 7.41
N GLN A 101 22.52 8.75 7.06
CA GLN A 101 22.48 10.13 7.58
C GLN A 101 21.27 10.93 7.10
N TYR A 102 20.52 10.44 6.11
CA TYR A 102 19.33 11.06 5.57
C TYR A 102 18.08 10.38 6.10
N GLN A 103 17.04 11.16 6.36
CA GLN A 103 15.74 10.62 6.80
C GLN A 103 14.96 10.08 5.61
N ASN A 104 15.24 8.83 5.23
CA ASN A 104 14.52 8.15 4.19
C ASN A 104 13.62 7.09 4.83
N SER A 105 12.32 7.19 4.59
CA SER A 105 11.33 6.25 5.11
C SER A 105 10.24 5.94 4.11
N LEU A 106 9.71 4.73 4.24
CA LEU A 106 8.51 4.30 3.57
C LEU A 106 7.59 3.73 4.65
N GLU A 107 6.50 4.44 4.93
CA GLU A 107 5.57 4.12 5.99
C GLU A 107 4.22 3.73 5.40
N PHE A 108 3.55 2.78 6.05
CA PHE A 108 2.27 2.25 5.63
C PHE A 108 1.29 2.29 6.79
N TYR A 109 0.05 2.67 6.51
CA TYR A 109 -1.06 2.50 7.43
C TYR A 109 -2.27 1.93 6.70
N LEU A 110 -3.01 1.04 7.38
CA LEU A 110 -4.16 0.35 6.82
C LEU A 110 -5.44 0.81 7.50
N TRP A 111 -6.25 1.58 6.77
CA TRP A 111 -7.64 1.87 7.16
C TRP A 111 -8.57 0.76 6.69
N THR A 112 -9.66 0.62 7.42
CA THR A 112 -10.80 -0.17 6.98
C THR A 112 -11.99 0.78 6.93
N ASP A 113 -12.62 0.93 5.76
CA ASP A 113 -13.79 1.77 5.65
C ASP A 113 -15.04 1.08 6.23
N LYS A 114 -16.16 1.82 6.29
CA LYS A 114 -17.42 1.32 6.82
C LYS A 114 -18.00 0.15 6.04
N ASP A 115 -17.62 -0.01 4.79
CA ASP A 115 -18.03 -1.10 3.91
C ASP A 115 -17.05 -2.29 3.97
N GLY A 116 -16.03 -2.20 4.81
CA GLY A 116 -15.00 -3.23 5.00
C GLY A 116 -13.87 -3.20 3.96
N ALA A 117 -13.86 -2.23 3.04
CA ALA A 117 -12.77 -2.11 2.09
C ALA A 117 -11.47 -1.68 2.76
N LYS A 118 -10.37 -2.24 2.30
CA LYS A 118 -9.03 -1.97 2.83
C LYS A 118 -8.36 -0.86 2.02
N ILE A 119 -7.94 0.20 2.72
CA ILE A 119 -7.27 1.37 2.14
C ILE A 119 -5.88 1.46 2.72
N LEU A 120 -4.87 1.26 1.89
CA LEU A 120 -3.46 1.39 2.25
C LEU A 120 -2.99 2.82 1.98
N GLY A 121 -2.60 3.54 3.02
CA GLY A 121 -1.83 4.77 2.88
C GLY A 121 -0.35 4.49 2.82
N VAL A 122 0.34 5.15 1.91
CA VAL A 122 1.78 5.02 1.70
C VAL A 122 2.42 6.39 1.78
N ASN A 123 3.21 6.62 2.83
CA ASN A 123 3.96 7.85 3.06
C ASN A 123 5.44 7.63 2.73
N LEU A 124 5.91 8.28 1.68
CA LEU A 124 7.31 8.26 1.27
C LEU A 124 7.99 9.55 1.71
N THR A 125 9.09 9.43 2.43
CA THR A 125 10.03 10.51 2.72
C THR A 125 11.38 10.16 2.14
N GLU A 126 11.91 11.02 1.28
CA GLU A 126 13.26 10.93 0.72
C GLU A 126 13.99 12.25 0.98
N GLU A 127 15.07 12.19 1.70
CA GLU A 127 16.00 13.30 1.89
C GLU A 127 17.30 13.01 1.13
N GLY A 128 17.73 13.93 0.33
CA GLY A 128 18.92 13.81 -0.50
C GLY A 128 19.93 14.90 -0.23
N GLU A 129 21.12 14.75 -0.83
CA GLU A 129 22.15 15.78 -0.83
C GLU A 129 21.59 17.10 -1.39
N LYS A 130 22.10 18.23 -0.91
CA LYS A 130 21.74 19.59 -1.35
C LYS A 130 20.27 19.99 -1.12
N GLY A 131 19.59 19.35 -0.14
CA GLY A 131 18.21 19.72 0.22
C GLY A 131 17.14 19.26 -0.79
N HIS A 132 17.46 18.29 -1.64
CA HIS A 132 16.48 17.63 -2.47
C HIS A 132 15.62 16.70 -1.61
N ASN A 133 14.50 17.23 -1.11
CA ASN A 133 13.56 16.48 -0.27
C ASN A 133 12.31 16.17 -1.07
N ARG A 134 11.95 14.90 -1.11
CA ARG A 134 10.69 14.43 -1.67
C ARG A 134 9.84 13.84 -0.57
N ARG A 135 8.59 14.27 -0.51
CA ARG A 135 7.59 13.70 0.39
C ARG A 135 6.29 13.52 -0.37
N SER A 136 5.70 12.37 -0.24
CA SER A 136 4.43 12.06 -0.89
C SER A 136 3.60 11.12 -0.05
N LEU A 137 2.29 11.33 -0.05
CA LEU A 137 1.30 10.43 0.49
C LEU A 137 0.42 9.96 -0.66
N GLY A 138 0.25 8.65 -0.78
CA GLY A 138 -0.65 8.01 -1.73
C GLY A 138 -1.58 7.04 -1.05
N PHE A 139 -2.78 6.87 -1.59
CA PHE A 139 -3.80 5.94 -1.10
C PHE A 139 -4.09 4.89 -2.16
N TYR A 140 -4.22 3.64 -1.72
CA TYR A 140 -4.41 2.47 -2.56
C TYR A 140 -5.47 1.56 -1.97
N THR A 141 -6.29 0.95 -2.82
CA THR A 141 -7.24 -0.10 -2.44
C THR A 141 -6.72 -1.46 -2.89
N TYR A 142 -7.10 -2.51 -2.18
CA TYR A 142 -6.77 -3.87 -2.55
C TYR A 142 -7.79 -4.43 -3.55
N ASP A 143 -7.33 -4.83 -4.72
CA ASP A 143 -8.12 -5.60 -5.68
C ASP A 143 -7.78 -7.10 -5.53
N SER A 144 -8.69 -7.84 -4.92
CA SER A 144 -8.51 -9.27 -4.66
C SER A 144 -8.52 -10.13 -5.95
N ARG A 145 -9.16 -9.66 -7.03
CA ARG A 145 -9.23 -10.38 -8.31
C ARG A 145 -7.89 -10.33 -9.03
N LEU A 146 -7.25 -9.17 -8.98
CA LEU A 146 -5.94 -8.94 -9.59
C LEU A 146 -4.79 -9.25 -8.63
N ASN A 147 -5.09 -9.48 -7.35
CA ASN A 147 -4.12 -9.62 -6.27
C ASN A 147 -3.07 -8.50 -6.29
N MET A 148 -3.53 -7.27 -6.37
CA MET A 148 -2.70 -6.07 -6.43
C MET A 148 -3.33 -4.88 -5.70
N VAL A 149 -2.51 -3.88 -5.38
CA VAL A 149 -3.00 -2.59 -4.90
C VAL A 149 -3.20 -1.63 -6.07
N VAL A 150 -4.34 -0.93 -6.07
CA VAL A 150 -4.74 0.01 -7.11
C VAL A 150 -4.93 1.39 -6.49
N ALA A 151 -4.45 2.44 -7.16
CA ALA A 151 -4.54 3.80 -6.65
C ALA A 151 -5.99 4.23 -6.39
N CYS A 152 -6.26 4.71 -5.18
CA CYS A 152 -7.55 5.28 -4.78
C CYS A 152 -7.64 6.73 -5.28
N LYS A 153 -8.21 6.92 -6.48
CA LYS A 153 -8.21 8.20 -7.18
C LYS A 153 -8.83 9.32 -6.35
N GLY A 154 -10.00 9.10 -5.74
CA GLY A 154 -10.71 10.13 -4.97
C GLY A 154 -9.90 10.67 -3.78
N LEU A 155 -9.33 9.78 -2.95
CA LEU A 155 -8.50 10.17 -1.80
C LEU A 155 -7.20 10.85 -2.26
N ASN A 156 -6.57 10.35 -3.33
CA ASN A 156 -5.36 10.95 -3.88
C ASN A 156 -5.60 12.36 -4.42
N GLU A 157 -6.71 12.59 -5.11
CA GLU A 157 -7.09 13.92 -5.60
C GLU A 157 -7.40 14.89 -4.47
N LEU A 158 -8.18 14.45 -3.47
CA LEU A 158 -8.51 15.24 -2.29
C LEU A 158 -7.24 15.74 -1.59
N PHE A 159 -6.32 14.83 -1.28
CA PHE A 159 -5.09 15.16 -0.59
C PHE A 159 -4.17 16.03 -1.43
N SER A 160 -4.01 15.73 -2.72
CA SER A 160 -3.20 16.51 -3.66
C SER A 160 -3.70 17.93 -3.81
N ASN A 161 -5.01 18.14 -3.93
CA ASN A 161 -5.63 19.47 -4.06
C ASN A 161 -5.36 20.31 -2.81
N LYS A 162 -5.46 19.69 -1.62
CA LYS A 162 -5.14 20.38 -0.37
C LYS A 162 -3.67 20.75 -0.27
N MET A 163 -2.78 19.82 -0.61
CA MET A 163 -1.33 20.09 -0.62
C MET A 163 -0.97 21.19 -1.62
N LEU A 164 -1.59 21.24 -2.79
CA LEU A 164 -1.38 22.30 -3.77
C LEU A 164 -1.81 23.67 -3.25
N SER A 165 -2.93 23.74 -2.51
CA SER A 165 -3.41 24.99 -1.92
C SER A 165 -2.44 25.55 -0.87
N LEU A 166 -1.78 24.68 -0.12
CA LEU A 166 -0.82 25.05 0.93
C LEU A 166 0.58 25.36 0.39
N ARG A 167 1.00 24.70 -0.70
CA ARG A 167 2.39 24.71 -1.22
C ARG A 167 2.99 26.09 -1.44
N ARG A 168 2.17 27.08 -1.77
CA ARG A 168 2.65 28.45 -2.02
C ARG A 168 3.21 29.11 -0.77
N ASN A 169 2.69 28.76 0.40
CA ASN A 169 2.96 29.41 1.68
C ASN A 169 3.87 28.60 2.60
N ILE A 170 4.09 27.31 2.35
CA ILE A 170 4.91 26.46 3.19
C ILE A 170 6.34 26.32 2.67
N SER A 171 7.29 26.30 3.61
CA SER A 171 8.73 26.08 3.35
C SER A 171 9.11 24.60 3.51
N LYS A 172 8.51 23.93 4.50
CA LYS A 172 8.76 22.52 4.84
C LYS A 172 7.47 21.90 5.35
N PHE A 173 7.28 20.59 5.14
CA PHE A 173 6.19 19.84 5.76
C PHE A 173 6.63 18.42 6.11
N ILE A 174 5.92 17.80 7.03
CA ILE A 174 6.05 16.40 7.44
C ILE A 174 4.63 15.83 7.51
N ILE A 175 4.44 14.64 6.97
CA ILE A 175 3.19 13.89 7.08
C ILE A 175 3.40 12.82 8.15
N LYS A 176 2.50 12.77 9.13
CA LYS A 176 2.46 11.73 10.16
C LYS A 176 1.26 10.84 9.88
N LEU A 177 1.51 9.57 9.58
CA LEU A 177 0.47 8.56 9.53
C LEU A 177 0.03 8.17 10.95
N PRO A 178 -1.19 7.65 11.12
CA PRO A 178 -1.61 7.03 12.37
C PRO A 178 -0.66 5.90 12.77
N THR A 179 -0.50 5.69 14.07
CA THR A 179 0.25 4.55 14.62
C THR A 179 -0.61 3.72 15.57
N SER A 180 -1.91 3.97 15.57
CA SER A 180 -2.89 3.27 16.40
C SER A 180 -4.29 3.35 15.77
N PRO A 181 -5.08 2.28 15.83
CA PRO A 181 -6.47 2.28 15.36
C PRO A 181 -7.41 3.11 16.23
N LYS A 182 -6.94 3.62 17.37
CA LYS A 182 -7.72 4.56 18.23
C LYS A 182 -7.75 5.98 17.68
N ASN A 183 -6.81 6.34 16.86
CA ASN A 183 -6.75 7.64 16.18
C ASN A 183 -6.24 7.37 14.76
N GLU A 184 -7.15 7.38 13.79
CA GLU A 184 -6.89 7.09 12.40
C GLU A 184 -6.67 8.36 11.56
N ASP A 185 -6.46 9.49 12.21
CA ASP A 185 -6.26 10.78 11.57
C ASP A 185 -4.84 10.92 11.01
N ILE A 186 -4.72 11.62 9.89
CA ILE A 186 -3.43 12.01 9.32
C ILE A 186 -3.11 13.43 9.78
N THR A 187 -1.91 13.64 10.29
CA THR A 187 -1.44 14.97 10.68
C THR A 187 -0.40 15.48 9.69
N LEU A 188 -0.67 16.64 9.11
CA LEU A 188 0.29 17.41 8.33
C LEU A 188 0.91 18.50 9.21
N CYS A 189 2.18 18.34 9.57
CA CYS A 189 2.97 19.37 10.25
C CYS A 189 3.68 20.21 9.19
N TYR A 190 3.58 21.53 9.25
CA TYR A 190 4.20 22.39 8.24
C TYR A 190 4.71 23.72 8.84
N TRP A 191 5.70 24.29 8.16
CA TRP A 191 6.31 25.58 8.48
C TRP A 191 6.02 26.57 7.35
N GLU A 192 5.61 27.79 7.73
CA GLU A 192 5.36 28.84 6.76
C GLU A 192 6.68 29.46 6.25
N LYS A 193 6.67 29.96 5.01
CA LYS A 193 7.85 30.68 4.46
C LYS A 193 8.17 31.96 5.19
N LYS A 194 7.15 32.62 5.76
CA LYS A 194 7.28 33.88 6.48
C LYS A 194 7.79 33.70 7.91
N ASP A 195 7.47 32.56 8.52
CA ASP A 195 7.89 32.23 9.88
C ASP A 195 8.37 30.78 9.93
N LYS A 196 9.69 30.61 9.78
CA LYS A 196 10.33 29.28 9.69
C LYS A 196 10.47 28.59 11.04
N GLU A 197 10.26 29.30 12.15
CA GLU A 197 10.38 28.76 13.52
C GLU A 197 9.04 28.23 14.00
N LYS A 198 7.95 28.88 13.59
CA LYS A 198 6.59 28.48 13.96
C LYS A 198 6.13 27.32 13.07
N TYR A 199 5.82 26.20 13.69
CA TYR A 199 5.17 25.12 13.02
C TYR A 199 3.66 25.10 13.27
N ASN A 200 2.91 24.63 12.30
CA ASN A 200 1.46 24.51 12.34
C ASN A 200 1.08 23.05 12.08
N GLU A 201 -0.07 22.64 12.58
CA GLU A 201 -0.66 21.33 12.32
C GLU A 201 -1.99 21.46 11.60
N LEU A 202 -2.21 20.57 10.65
CA LEU A 202 -3.48 20.37 9.97
C LEU A 202 -3.84 18.90 10.07
N VAL A 203 -5.01 18.62 10.65
CA VAL A 203 -5.46 17.25 10.89
C VAL A 203 -6.52 16.89 9.87
N PHE A 204 -6.28 15.80 9.14
CA PHE A 204 -7.24 15.17 8.25
C PHE A 204 -7.92 14.05 9.02
N LYS A 205 -9.15 14.29 9.44
CA LYS A 205 -9.93 13.35 10.25
C LYS A 205 -10.55 12.27 9.38
N TRP A 206 -10.31 11.02 9.73
CA TRP A 206 -10.93 9.88 9.07
C TRP A 206 -12.36 9.69 9.57
N ASP A 207 -13.35 9.64 8.68
CA ASP A 207 -14.76 9.44 9.02
C ASP A 207 -15.30 8.03 8.69
N GLY A 208 -14.43 7.16 8.23
CA GLY A 208 -14.75 5.81 7.79
C GLY A 208 -14.97 5.66 6.28
N HIS A 209 -14.87 6.76 5.50
CA HIS A 209 -14.92 6.74 4.04
C HIS A 209 -13.92 7.70 3.40
N THR A 210 -13.74 8.86 4.02
CA THR A 210 -12.89 9.92 3.48
C THR A 210 -12.23 10.72 4.59
N PHE A 211 -11.34 11.62 4.22
CA PHE A 211 -10.70 12.54 5.14
C PHE A 211 -11.34 13.92 5.08
N ASN A 212 -11.71 14.43 6.25
CA ASN A 212 -12.26 15.76 6.45
C ASN A 212 -11.27 16.67 7.20
N LEU A 213 -11.36 17.98 7.02
CA LEU A 213 -10.54 19.02 7.65
C LEU A 213 -11.26 19.69 8.78
#